data_c90576b4a91a385f5959d2a34052ca0f
#
_entry.id   c90576b4a91a385f5959d2a34052ca0f
#
_cell.length_a   1.000
_cell.length_b   1.000
_cell.length_c   1.000
_cell.angle_alpha   90.00
_cell.angle_beta   90.00
_cell.angle_gamma   90.00
#
_symmetry.space_group_name_H-M   'P 1'
#
loop_
_entity.id
_entity.type
_entity.pdbx_description
1 polymer ?
#
loop_
_entity_poly.entity_id
_entity_poly.type
_entity_poly.pdbx_seq_one_letter_code
_entity_poly.pdbx_strand_id
1 'polypeptide(L)'
;DLAKHIGELLYFNDCVTIPGFGSFLLEKKDASYNESNNLYSPPTKSLSFNQKLQSNDGVLALHLSKVLGLSYEKSVIEIHKLVMNWNEKLKISKLNLSKIGELSLNDEGAILFNPKKNINYLIDSYALKPVNAELINRSDLEKTENMPVYFTVNKNNPVKLFRYAASF
;
A
#
# COMPACT_ATOMS: atom_id res chain seq x y z
N ASP A 1 -15.84 -8.74 -12.16
CA ASP A 1 -15.06 -9.54 -11.19
C ASP A 1 -15.13 -8.89 -9.82
N LEU A 2 -15.81 -9.58 -8.86
CA LEU A 2 -16.03 -9.06 -7.50
C LEU A 2 -14.69 -8.75 -6.78
N ALA A 3 -13.66 -9.58 -6.99
CA ALA A 3 -12.34 -9.37 -6.38
C ALA A 3 -11.71 -8.03 -6.79
N LYS A 4 -11.94 -7.57 -8.02
CA LYS A 4 -11.47 -6.27 -8.48
C LYS A 4 -12.13 -5.14 -7.67
N HIS A 5 -13.44 -5.18 -7.49
CA HIS A 5 -14.19 -4.16 -6.75
C HIS A 5 -13.85 -4.13 -5.26
N ILE A 6 -13.63 -5.31 -4.66
CA ILE A 6 -13.12 -5.38 -3.29
C ILE A 6 -11.74 -4.74 -3.18
N GLY A 7 -10.83 -5.06 -4.11
CA GLY A 7 -9.49 -4.47 -4.14
C GLY A 7 -9.49 -2.95 -4.31
N GLU A 8 -10.41 -2.40 -5.11
CA GLU A 8 -10.61 -0.95 -5.26
C GLU A 8 -11.09 -0.31 -3.95
N LEU A 9 -12.05 -0.94 -3.29
CA LEU A 9 -12.60 -0.45 -2.01
C LEU A 9 -11.57 -0.45 -0.88
N LEU A 10 -10.66 -1.42 -0.85
CA LEU A 10 -9.62 -1.53 0.18
C LEU A 10 -8.61 -0.35 0.18
N TYR A 11 -8.50 0.42 -0.89
CA TYR A 11 -7.70 1.65 -0.87
C TYR A 11 -8.34 2.78 -0.07
N PHE A 12 -9.68 2.75 0.11
CA PHE A 12 -10.44 3.83 0.74
C PHE A 12 -11.13 3.40 2.05
N ASN A 13 -11.18 2.09 2.33
CA ASN A 13 -11.86 1.54 3.49
C ASN A 13 -10.95 0.55 4.20
N ASP A 14 -10.80 0.68 5.51
CA ASP A 14 -10.00 -0.25 6.33
C ASP A 14 -10.71 -1.59 6.58
N CYS A 15 -12.00 -1.66 6.26
CA CYS A 15 -12.79 -2.88 6.30
C CYS A 15 -13.69 -2.95 5.07
N VAL A 16 -13.72 -4.09 4.39
CA VAL A 16 -14.66 -4.38 3.31
C VAL A 16 -15.34 -5.70 3.59
N THR A 17 -16.63 -5.63 3.89
CA THR A 17 -17.46 -6.80 4.23
C THR A 17 -18.10 -7.38 2.98
N ILE A 18 -18.02 -8.70 2.86
CA ILE A 18 -18.71 -9.49 1.85
C ILE A 18 -19.83 -10.25 2.57
N PRO A 19 -21.08 -9.86 2.39
CA PRO A 19 -22.21 -10.46 3.10
C PRO A 19 -22.28 -11.99 2.92
N GLY A 20 -22.36 -12.72 4.03
CA GLY A 20 -22.43 -14.18 4.03
C GLY A 20 -21.11 -14.90 3.72
N PHE A 21 -19.97 -14.17 3.67
CA PHE A 21 -18.67 -14.77 3.40
C PHE A 21 -17.61 -14.39 4.44
N GLY A 22 -17.46 -13.10 4.73
CA GLY A 22 -16.47 -12.56 5.66
C GLY A 22 -16.04 -11.16 5.29
N SER A 23 -15.04 -10.63 6.02
CA SER A 23 -14.52 -9.27 5.80
C SER A 23 -13.02 -9.28 5.60
N PHE A 24 -12.56 -8.45 4.68
CA PHE A 24 -11.16 -8.06 4.56
C PHE A 24 -10.89 -6.87 5.44
N LEU A 25 -9.83 -6.94 6.22
CA LEU A 25 -9.43 -5.95 7.22
C LEU A 25 -8.03 -5.45 6.93
N LEU A 26 -7.83 -4.14 6.97
CA LEU A 26 -6.53 -3.50 6.83
C LEU A 26 -6.08 -2.97 8.18
N GLU A 27 -4.87 -3.33 8.58
CA GLU A 27 -4.20 -2.85 9.77
C GLU A 27 -2.97 -2.06 9.38
N LYS A 28 -2.89 -0.80 9.84
CA LYS A 28 -1.73 0.06 9.60
C LYS A 28 -0.53 -0.44 10.40
N LYS A 29 0.59 -0.57 9.71
CA LYS A 29 1.91 -0.82 10.29
C LYS A 29 2.79 0.41 10.05
N ASP A 30 3.40 0.90 11.12
CA ASP A 30 4.30 2.04 11.04
C ASP A 30 5.60 1.67 10.30
N ALA A 31 6.35 2.70 9.90
CA ALA A 31 7.68 2.52 9.36
C ALA A 31 8.56 1.78 10.38
N SER A 32 9.39 0.89 9.89
CA SER A 32 10.28 0.11 10.75
C SER A 32 11.71 0.13 10.24
N TYR A 33 12.65 0.05 11.18
CA TYR A 33 14.07 -0.12 10.90
C TYR A 33 14.53 -1.49 11.39
N ASN A 34 15.20 -2.22 10.53
CA ASN A 34 15.80 -3.50 10.86
C ASN A 34 17.33 -3.32 10.94
N GLU A 35 17.87 -3.37 12.16
CA GLU A 35 19.30 -3.18 12.44
C GLU A 35 20.18 -4.27 11.81
N SER A 36 19.67 -5.50 11.68
CA SER A 36 20.47 -6.62 11.18
C SER A 36 20.90 -6.46 9.73
N ASN A 37 20.12 -5.72 8.93
CA ASN A 37 20.37 -5.51 7.51
C ASN A 37 20.31 -4.04 7.09
N ASN A 38 20.29 -3.11 8.05
CA ASN A 38 20.20 -1.66 7.85
C ASN A 38 19.04 -1.24 6.93
N LEU A 39 17.91 -1.95 7.03
CA LEU A 39 16.77 -1.77 6.15
C LEU A 39 15.69 -0.91 6.79
N TYR A 40 15.38 0.23 6.19
CA TYR A 40 14.22 1.05 6.50
C TYR A 40 13.05 0.60 5.63
N SER A 41 11.98 0.17 6.28
CA SER A 41 10.73 -0.20 5.63
C SER A 41 9.70 0.91 5.80
N PRO A 42 9.03 1.35 4.73
CA PRO A 42 8.00 2.38 4.80
C PRO A 42 6.77 1.87 5.55
N PRO A 43 5.89 2.77 6.01
CA PRO A 43 4.62 2.37 6.59
C PRO A 43 3.77 1.63 5.55
N THR A 44 3.03 0.64 6.01
CA THR A 44 2.20 -0.22 5.15
C THR A 44 0.85 -0.50 5.80
N LYS A 45 -0.09 -1.03 5.03
CA LYS A 45 -1.29 -1.67 5.56
C LYS A 45 -1.22 -3.18 5.30
N SER A 46 -1.27 -3.98 6.36
CA SER A 46 -1.38 -5.44 6.24
C SER A 46 -2.83 -5.85 6.06
N LEU A 47 -3.06 -6.71 5.09
CA LEU A 47 -4.40 -7.24 4.79
C LEU A 47 -4.60 -8.58 5.48
N SER A 48 -5.72 -8.72 6.17
CA SER A 48 -6.19 -9.95 6.80
C SER A 48 -7.63 -10.26 6.39
N PHE A 49 -8.08 -11.48 6.65
CA PHE A 49 -9.45 -11.91 6.40
C PHE A 49 -10.08 -12.47 7.67
N ASN A 50 -11.30 -12.08 7.96
CA ASN A 50 -12.07 -12.59 9.10
C ASN A 50 -13.42 -13.14 8.61
N GLN A 51 -13.56 -14.47 8.67
CA GLN A 51 -14.77 -15.18 8.27
C GLN A 51 -15.97 -14.91 9.18
N LYS A 52 -15.75 -14.46 10.43
CA LYS A 52 -16.83 -14.22 11.39
C LYS A 52 -17.55 -12.88 11.18
N LEU A 53 -16.90 -11.94 10.50
CA LEU A 53 -17.47 -10.62 10.20
C LEU A 53 -18.21 -10.66 8.87
N GLN A 54 -19.51 -10.97 8.91
CA GLN A 54 -20.35 -11.17 7.71
C GLN A 54 -21.50 -10.17 7.60
N SER A 55 -21.67 -9.27 8.57
CA SER A 55 -22.75 -8.29 8.59
C SER A 55 -22.64 -7.35 7.40
N ASN A 56 -23.73 -7.21 6.65
CA ASN A 56 -23.76 -6.30 5.52
C ASN A 56 -23.69 -4.83 5.99
N ASP A 57 -22.59 -4.17 5.72
CA ASP A 57 -22.40 -2.73 5.94
C ASP A 57 -22.88 -1.86 4.75
N GLY A 58 -23.27 -2.50 3.66
CA GLY A 58 -23.75 -1.86 2.45
C GLY A 58 -22.67 -1.28 1.53
N VAL A 59 -21.41 -1.18 1.96
CA VAL A 59 -20.33 -0.54 1.21
C VAL A 59 -20.10 -1.22 -0.14
N LEU A 60 -19.95 -2.53 -0.14
CA LEU A 60 -19.73 -3.31 -1.36
C LEU A 60 -20.95 -3.26 -2.29
N ALA A 61 -22.17 -3.42 -1.75
CA ALA A 61 -23.38 -3.38 -2.55
C ALA A 61 -23.63 -2.01 -3.18
N LEU A 62 -23.39 -0.94 -2.42
CA LEU A 62 -23.50 0.43 -2.94
C LEU A 62 -22.46 0.73 -4.03
N HIS A 63 -21.22 0.26 -3.85
CA HIS A 63 -20.18 0.40 -4.87
C HIS A 63 -20.57 -0.31 -6.17
N LEU A 64 -21.02 -1.56 -6.08
CA LEU A 64 -21.46 -2.32 -7.25
C LEU A 64 -22.69 -1.70 -7.93
N SER A 65 -23.64 -1.20 -7.15
CA SER A 65 -24.80 -0.47 -7.67
C SER A 65 -24.38 0.71 -8.54
N LYS A 66 -23.42 1.51 -8.08
CA LYS A 66 -22.91 2.67 -8.83
C LYS A 66 -22.12 2.27 -10.07
N VAL A 67 -21.24 1.28 -9.95
CA VAL A 67 -20.33 0.90 -11.04
C VAL A 67 -21.06 0.13 -12.14
N LEU A 68 -22.04 -0.72 -11.78
CA LEU A 68 -22.76 -1.56 -12.73
C LEU A 68 -24.10 -0.95 -13.17
N GLY A 69 -24.52 0.19 -12.60
CA GLY A 69 -25.81 0.81 -12.89
C GLY A 69 -27.00 -0.05 -12.43
N LEU A 70 -26.83 -0.85 -11.38
CA LEU A 70 -27.87 -1.72 -10.83
C LEU A 70 -28.57 -1.04 -9.65
N SER A 71 -29.81 -1.51 -9.31
CA SER A 71 -30.37 -1.15 -8.01
C SER A 71 -29.57 -1.80 -6.88
N TYR A 72 -29.68 -1.23 -5.67
CA TYR A 72 -29.02 -1.76 -4.49
C TYR A 72 -29.41 -3.24 -4.24
N GLU A 73 -30.69 -3.56 -4.33
CA GLU A 73 -31.22 -4.92 -4.13
C GLU A 73 -30.64 -5.90 -5.15
N LYS A 74 -30.56 -5.50 -6.42
CA LYS A 74 -29.94 -6.31 -7.46
C LYS A 74 -28.46 -6.54 -7.18
N SER A 75 -27.76 -5.54 -6.69
CA SER A 75 -26.34 -5.66 -6.32
C SER A 75 -26.12 -6.65 -5.19
N VAL A 76 -26.99 -6.64 -4.17
CA VAL A 76 -26.96 -7.63 -3.07
C VAL A 76 -27.21 -9.04 -3.59
N ILE A 77 -28.17 -9.22 -4.49
CA ILE A 77 -28.45 -10.53 -5.12
C ILE A 77 -27.23 -11.04 -5.89
N GLU A 78 -26.58 -10.17 -6.67
CA GLU A 78 -25.39 -10.56 -7.43
C GLU A 78 -24.22 -10.92 -6.52
N ILE A 79 -24.01 -10.18 -5.40
CA ILE A 79 -23.00 -10.55 -4.41
C ILE A 79 -23.28 -11.93 -3.86
N HIS A 80 -24.54 -12.22 -3.48
CA HIS A 80 -24.94 -13.52 -2.96
C HIS A 80 -24.63 -14.67 -3.94
N LYS A 81 -24.96 -14.51 -5.21
CA LYS A 81 -24.67 -15.51 -6.25
C LYS A 81 -23.16 -15.77 -6.37
N LEU A 82 -22.37 -14.70 -6.35
CA LEU A 82 -20.91 -14.83 -6.47
C LEU A 82 -20.32 -15.51 -5.22
N VAL A 83 -20.81 -15.19 -4.04
CA VAL A 83 -20.42 -15.83 -2.77
C VAL A 83 -20.77 -17.32 -2.76
N MET A 84 -21.93 -17.71 -3.25
CA MET A 84 -22.26 -19.14 -3.41
C MET A 84 -21.27 -19.85 -4.31
N ASN A 85 -20.94 -19.26 -5.45
CA ASN A 85 -19.94 -19.80 -6.36
C ASN A 85 -18.55 -19.90 -5.73
N TRP A 86 -18.14 -18.92 -4.93
CA TRP A 86 -16.86 -18.94 -4.20
C TRP A 86 -16.82 -20.04 -3.16
N ASN A 87 -17.90 -20.22 -2.39
CA ASN A 87 -18.01 -21.30 -1.41
C ASN A 87 -17.91 -22.68 -2.07
N GLU A 88 -18.57 -22.89 -3.22
CA GLU A 88 -18.44 -24.16 -3.95
C GLU A 88 -17.02 -24.39 -4.49
N LYS A 89 -16.39 -23.35 -5.04
CA LYS A 89 -14.99 -23.43 -5.49
C LYS A 89 -14.03 -23.76 -4.35
N LEU A 90 -14.20 -23.14 -3.18
CA LEU A 90 -13.34 -23.37 -2.03
C LEU A 90 -13.38 -24.80 -1.52
N LYS A 91 -14.50 -25.54 -1.70
CA LYS A 91 -14.59 -26.95 -1.35
C LYS A 91 -13.72 -27.86 -2.22
N ILE A 92 -13.39 -27.40 -3.46
CA ILE A 92 -12.68 -28.20 -4.45
C ILE A 92 -11.24 -27.74 -4.62
N SER A 93 -11.02 -26.42 -4.56
CA SER A 93 -9.73 -25.79 -4.87
C SER A 93 -9.57 -24.46 -4.16
N LYS A 94 -8.35 -23.94 -4.19
CA LYS A 94 -8.06 -22.60 -3.71
C LYS A 94 -8.75 -21.53 -4.58
N LEU A 95 -9.22 -20.48 -3.94
CA LEU A 95 -9.82 -19.32 -4.59
C LEU A 95 -8.80 -18.20 -4.72
N ASN A 96 -8.35 -17.94 -5.93
CA ASN A 96 -7.44 -16.82 -6.20
C ASN A 96 -8.24 -15.54 -6.48
N LEU A 97 -8.07 -14.55 -5.60
CA LEU A 97 -8.64 -13.21 -5.76
C LEU A 97 -7.53 -12.29 -6.28
N SER A 98 -7.60 -11.96 -7.58
CA SER A 98 -6.59 -11.13 -8.24
C SER A 98 -6.38 -9.80 -7.50
N LYS A 99 -5.11 -9.44 -7.21
CA LYS A 99 -4.69 -8.26 -6.43
C LYS A 99 -5.00 -8.28 -4.93
N ILE A 100 -5.69 -9.29 -4.40
CA ILE A 100 -5.99 -9.40 -2.96
C ILE A 100 -5.13 -10.51 -2.35
N GLY A 101 -5.26 -11.73 -2.86
CA GLY A 101 -4.57 -12.89 -2.32
C GLY A 101 -5.29 -14.19 -2.68
N GLU A 102 -4.99 -15.23 -1.93
CA GLU A 102 -5.51 -16.56 -2.10
C GLU A 102 -6.25 -17.01 -0.84
N LEU A 103 -7.43 -17.57 -1.02
CA LEU A 103 -8.21 -18.20 0.05
C LEU A 103 -8.21 -19.72 -0.15
N SER A 104 -8.11 -20.47 0.94
CA SER A 104 -8.20 -21.93 0.96
C SER A 104 -8.93 -22.40 2.22
N LEU A 105 -9.46 -23.61 2.21
CA LEU A 105 -9.99 -24.24 3.41
C LEU A 105 -8.88 -25.06 4.09
N ASN A 106 -8.86 -25.02 5.43
CA ASN A 106 -8.09 -25.98 6.20
C ASN A 106 -8.92 -27.26 6.45
N ASP A 107 -8.30 -28.24 7.09
CA ASP A 107 -8.95 -29.54 7.40
C ASP A 107 -10.17 -29.40 8.33
N GLU A 108 -10.26 -28.30 9.09
CA GLU A 108 -11.35 -27.97 9.99
C GLU A 108 -12.48 -27.18 9.30
N GLY A 109 -12.35 -26.87 8.00
CA GLY A 109 -13.31 -26.08 7.23
C GLY A 109 -13.23 -24.56 7.45
N ALA A 110 -12.20 -24.07 8.13
CA ALA A 110 -11.96 -22.64 8.28
C ALA A 110 -11.23 -22.07 7.05
N ILE A 111 -11.58 -20.83 6.68
CA ILE A 111 -10.93 -20.15 5.57
C ILE A 111 -9.58 -19.60 6.00
N LEU A 112 -8.52 -20.08 5.37
CA LEU A 112 -7.16 -19.53 5.45
C LEU A 112 -6.98 -18.49 4.35
N PHE A 113 -6.39 -17.36 4.69
CA PHE A 113 -6.09 -16.29 3.76
C PHE A 113 -4.57 -16.06 3.65
N ASN A 114 -4.09 -16.05 2.43
CA ASN A 114 -2.71 -15.71 2.10
C ASN A 114 -2.71 -14.42 1.26
N PRO A 115 -2.37 -13.26 1.83
CA PRO A 115 -2.39 -11.99 1.13
C PRO A 115 -1.36 -11.96 0.00
N LYS A 116 -1.68 -11.27 -1.09
CA LYS A 116 -0.74 -11.06 -2.18
C LYS A 116 0.39 -10.16 -1.72
N LYS A 117 1.63 -10.63 -1.92
CA LYS A 117 2.83 -9.87 -1.60
C LYS A 117 2.96 -8.65 -2.52
N ASN A 118 3.63 -7.62 -2.04
CA ASN A 118 3.97 -6.40 -2.79
C ASN A 118 2.78 -5.49 -3.16
N ILE A 119 1.66 -5.62 -2.45
CA ILE A 119 0.56 -4.64 -2.53
C ILE A 119 0.51 -3.88 -1.22
N ASN A 120 0.62 -2.57 -1.32
CA ASN A 120 0.42 -1.67 -0.18
C ASN A 120 -0.85 -0.86 -0.41
N TYR A 121 -1.83 -1.03 0.45
CA TYR A 121 -3.09 -0.28 0.41
C TYR A 121 -3.01 1.09 1.07
N LEU A 122 -1.85 1.46 1.65
CA LEU A 122 -1.62 2.78 2.23
C LEU A 122 -1.25 3.77 1.11
N ILE A 123 -2.18 4.65 0.75
CA ILE A 123 -2.00 5.62 -0.34
C ILE A 123 -0.85 6.57 -0.04
N ASP A 124 -0.69 7.01 1.21
CA ASP A 124 0.37 7.95 1.62
C ASP A 124 1.79 7.41 1.44
N SER A 125 1.95 6.10 1.38
CA SER A 125 3.23 5.44 1.12
C SER A 125 3.26 4.68 -0.21
N TYR A 126 2.39 5.07 -1.15
CA TYR A 126 2.36 4.47 -2.48
C TYR A 126 3.71 4.61 -3.18
N ALA A 127 4.17 3.53 -3.78
CA ALA A 127 5.47 3.42 -4.46
C ALA A 127 6.73 3.57 -3.58
N LEU A 128 6.61 3.81 -2.27
CA LEU A 128 7.75 3.74 -1.37
C LEU A 128 8.24 2.29 -1.26
N LYS A 129 9.56 2.13 -1.39
CA LYS A 129 10.23 0.83 -1.26
C LYS A 129 11.12 0.84 -0.02
N PRO A 130 11.40 -0.33 0.56
CA PRO A 130 12.43 -0.43 1.58
C PRO A 130 13.77 0.10 1.05
N VAL A 131 14.47 0.88 1.87
CA VAL A 131 15.76 1.49 1.54
C VAL A 131 16.82 0.99 2.49
N ASN A 132 17.93 0.55 1.93
CA ASN A 132 19.12 0.22 2.71
C ASN A 132 19.88 1.53 2.98
N ALA A 133 20.07 1.89 4.24
CA ALA A 133 20.81 3.08 4.63
C ALA A 133 21.84 2.70 5.66
N GLU A 134 23.10 2.74 5.26
CA GLU A 134 24.24 2.56 6.16
C GLU A 134 24.38 3.78 7.07
N LEU A 135 24.79 3.53 8.30
CA LEU A 135 25.09 4.61 9.25
C LEU A 135 26.28 5.42 8.72
N ILE A 136 26.06 6.71 8.54
CA ILE A 136 27.15 7.63 8.17
C ILE A 136 28.11 7.71 9.35
N ASN A 137 29.33 7.22 9.15
CA ASN A 137 30.39 7.38 10.13
C ASN A 137 30.91 8.81 10.08
N ARG A 138 30.58 9.65 11.07
CA ARG A 138 30.95 11.06 11.11
C ARG A 138 32.47 11.27 11.13
N SER A 139 33.27 10.28 11.54
CA SER A 139 34.74 10.34 11.48
C SER A 139 35.27 10.47 10.03
N ASP A 140 34.50 10.06 9.04
CA ASP A 140 34.87 10.17 7.62
C ASP A 140 34.50 11.54 7.04
N LEU A 141 33.54 12.26 7.64
CA LEU A 141 33.15 13.61 7.24
C LEU A 141 34.15 14.67 7.71
N GLU A 142 34.79 14.50 8.87
CA GLU A 142 35.82 15.43 9.35
C GLU A 142 37.07 15.47 8.48
N LYS A 143 37.34 14.40 7.70
CA LYS A 143 38.44 14.37 6.72
C LYS A 143 38.16 15.18 5.46
N THR A 144 36.92 15.45 5.13
CA THR A 144 36.56 16.22 3.93
C THR A 144 36.50 17.73 4.18
N GLU A 145 36.32 18.19 5.43
CA GLU A 145 36.32 19.62 5.76
C GLU A 145 37.72 20.27 5.65
N ASN A 146 38.77 19.46 5.64
CA ASN A 146 40.15 19.95 5.51
C ASN A 146 40.68 19.97 4.09
N MET A 147 39.86 19.78 3.06
CA MET A 147 40.30 20.01 1.69
C MET A 147 40.40 21.52 1.41
N PRO A 148 41.60 22.05 1.12
CA PRO A 148 41.74 23.45 0.78
C PRO A 148 40.95 23.72 -0.51
N VAL A 149 39.95 24.61 -0.42
CA VAL A 149 39.19 25.06 -1.59
C VAL A 149 40.12 25.95 -2.42
N TYR A 150 40.73 25.41 -3.43
CA TYR A 150 41.51 26.18 -4.39
C TYR A 150 40.55 26.91 -5.32
N PHE A 151 40.29 28.18 -5.05
CA PHE A 151 39.67 29.06 -6.04
C PHE A 151 40.68 29.37 -7.12
N THR A 152 40.60 28.70 -8.26
CA THR A 152 41.33 29.09 -9.45
C THR A 152 40.69 30.37 -10.01
N VAL A 153 41.25 31.50 -9.68
CA VAL A 153 40.89 32.76 -10.33
C VAL A 153 41.35 32.69 -11.76
N ASN A 154 40.42 32.51 -12.68
CA ASN A 154 40.72 32.57 -14.10
C ASN A 154 41.09 34.02 -14.49
N LYS A 155 42.42 34.28 -14.68
CA LYS A 155 42.96 35.61 -14.96
C LYS A 155 42.50 36.22 -16.29
N ASN A 156 41.72 35.48 -17.09
CA ASN A 156 41.40 35.92 -18.46
C ASN A 156 40.01 36.60 -18.60
N ASN A 157 39.30 36.89 -17.50
CA ASN A 157 38.10 37.70 -17.57
C ASN A 157 38.19 38.90 -16.63
N PRO A 158 38.48 40.10 -17.13
CA PRO A 158 38.42 41.32 -16.33
C PRO A 158 36.94 41.61 -16.00
N VAL A 159 36.52 41.31 -14.76
CA VAL A 159 35.22 41.76 -14.25
C VAL A 159 35.26 43.29 -14.17
N LYS A 160 34.48 43.97 -15.02
CA LYS A 160 34.24 45.42 -14.92
C LYS A 160 33.52 45.68 -13.60
N LEU A 161 34.24 46.21 -12.64
CA LEU A 161 33.69 46.75 -11.40
C LEU A 161 32.85 48.02 -11.72
N PHE A 162 31.55 47.87 -11.76
CA PHE A 162 30.67 49.06 -11.75
C PHE A 162 30.72 49.65 -10.33
N ARG A 163 31.43 50.77 -10.19
CA ARG A 163 31.35 51.65 -9.02
C ARG A 163 30.01 52.39 -9.13
N TYR A 164 29.04 51.99 -8.30
CA TYR A 164 27.91 52.89 -8.01
C TYR A 164 28.36 53.92 -7.00
N ALA A 165 28.55 55.13 -7.47
CA ALA A 165 28.67 56.32 -6.63
C ALA A 165 27.27 56.61 -6.06
N ALA A 166 27.09 56.44 -4.76
CA ALA A 166 25.95 57.02 -4.05
C ALA A 166 26.20 58.50 -3.89
N SER A 167 25.36 59.32 -4.47
CA SER A 167 25.26 60.76 -4.16
C SER A 167 23.86 61.02 -3.66
N PHE A 168 23.77 61.44 -2.37
CA PHE A 168 22.67 62.16 -1.67
C PHE A 168 21.24 61.75 -1.88
#